data_c21048037d0660856da0dd93fc94bb03
#
_entry.id   c21048037d0660856da0dd93fc94bb03
#
_cell.length_a   1.000
_cell.length_b   1.000
_cell.length_c   1.000
_cell.angle_alpha   90.00
_cell.angle_beta   90.00
_cell.angle_gamma   90.00
#
_symmetry.space_group_name_H-M   'P 1'
#
loop_
_entity.id
_entity.type
_entity.pdbx_description
1 polymer ?
#
loop_
_entity_poly.entity_id
_entity_poly.type
_entity_poly.pdbx_seq_one_letter_code
_entity_poly.pdbx_strand_id
1 'polypeptide(L)'
;MNAGAGGPNGGARALGEAARHDATAALHAARGAAPGLVRRLAAFVYEGVLLFGVTMIAGLVYAGLTQQRHALQGRVGLMAFLFGVFGLYFVWFWSHGGQTVAMKAWHIRLVTAAGAPVSRARATLRYLLSWLWILPAPAAVYAAGLHGRGAIAGTMLAGVLAYAALSRLRPDRQFWHDAVCGTRLIDWRPARPPKAKSRG
;
A
#
# COMPACT_ATOMS: atom_id res chain seq x y z
N MET A 1 39.69 -38.30 -7.43
CA MET A 1 38.71 -38.09 -6.36
C MET A 1 39.16 -36.92 -5.53
N ASN A 2 38.59 -35.75 -5.75
CA ASN A 2 38.94 -34.55 -4.99
C ASN A 2 37.62 -33.95 -4.44
N ALA A 3 37.28 -34.34 -3.22
CA ALA A 3 36.16 -33.82 -2.47
C ALA A 3 36.56 -32.46 -1.89
N GLY A 4 36.11 -31.37 -2.55
CA GLY A 4 36.29 -30.02 -2.05
C GLY A 4 35.41 -29.81 -0.81
N ALA A 5 36.02 -29.80 0.36
CA ALA A 5 35.42 -29.45 1.65
C ALA A 5 35.04 -27.95 1.61
N GLY A 6 33.77 -27.65 1.46
CA GLY A 6 33.19 -26.33 1.73
C GLY A 6 33.33 -26.04 3.23
N GLY A 7 34.34 -25.29 3.63
CA GLY A 7 34.60 -24.96 5.02
C GLY A 7 33.50 -24.11 5.66
N PRO A 8 33.33 -24.15 6.98
CA PRO A 8 32.27 -23.44 7.75
C PRO A 8 32.31 -21.92 7.59
N ASN A 9 33.34 -21.35 6.99
CA ASN A 9 33.48 -19.89 6.74
C ASN A 9 32.68 -19.37 5.54
N GLY A 10 32.23 -20.23 4.63
CA GLY A 10 31.41 -19.80 3.47
C GLY A 10 30.01 -19.31 3.87
N GLY A 11 29.38 -20.04 4.79
CA GLY A 11 28.06 -19.68 5.30
C GLY A 11 28.06 -18.37 6.11
N ALA A 12 29.06 -18.21 6.96
CA ALA A 12 29.18 -16.99 7.78
C ALA A 12 29.45 -15.73 6.93
N ARG A 13 30.23 -15.86 5.86
CA ARG A 13 30.47 -14.76 4.91
C ARG A 13 29.21 -14.41 4.13
N ALA A 14 28.48 -15.39 3.61
CA ALA A 14 27.23 -15.18 2.88
C ALA A 14 26.15 -14.52 3.76
N LEU A 15 26.02 -14.92 5.01
CA LEU A 15 25.12 -14.29 5.99
C LEU A 15 25.54 -12.84 6.29
N GLY A 16 26.85 -12.59 6.41
CA GLY A 16 27.37 -11.24 6.62
C GLY A 16 27.16 -10.32 5.42
N GLU A 17 27.28 -10.83 4.20
CA GLU A 17 27.02 -10.08 2.96
C GLU A 17 25.53 -9.79 2.78
N ALA A 18 24.68 -10.78 3.05
CA ALA A 18 23.22 -10.58 3.03
C ALA A 18 22.78 -9.52 4.05
N ALA A 19 23.30 -9.60 5.28
CA ALA A 19 23.00 -8.60 6.32
C ALA A 19 23.50 -7.19 5.96
N ARG A 20 24.66 -7.07 5.33
CA ARG A 20 25.17 -5.77 4.83
C ARG A 20 24.32 -5.23 3.68
N HIS A 21 23.91 -6.10 2.76
CA HIS A 21 23.03 -5.72 1.65
C HIS A 21 21.68 -5.22 2.17
N ASP A 22 21.10 -5.89 3.15
CA ASP A 22 19.85 -5.49 3.78
C ASP A 22 20.00 -4.16 4.57
N ALA A 23 21.12 -3.98 5.27
CA ALA A 23 21.41 -2.74 5.98
C ALA A 23 21.60 -1.55 5.02
N THR A 24 22.31 -1.76 3.90
CA THR A 24 22.47 -0.71 2.88
C THR A 24 21.15 -0.41 2.18
N ALA A 25 20.35 -1.41 1.86
CA ALA A 25 19.00 -1.22 1.30
C ALA A 25 18.09 -0.45 2.29
N ALA A 26 18.15 -0.77 3.58
CA ALA A 26 17.43 -0.04 4.62
C ALA A 26 17.90 1.41 4.76
N LEU A 27 19.20 1.69 4.68
CA LEU A 27 19.75 3.05 4.69
C LEU A 27 19.32 3.85 3.46
N HIS A 28 19.35 3.25 2.27
CA HIS A 28 18.83 3.88 1.05
C HIS A 28 17.33 4.13 1.15
N ALA A 29 16.57 3.18 1.67
CA ALA A 29 15.16 3.35 1.93
C ALA A 29 14.90 4.43 2.99
N ALA A 30 15.71 4.49 4.05
CA ALA A 30 15.62 5.52 5.09
C ALA A 30 15.94 6.93 4.57
N ARG A 31 16.75 7.08 3.56
CA ARG A 31 17.08 8.35 2.90
C ARG A 31 16.21 8.68 1.70
N GLY A 32 15.37 7.75 1.26
CA GLY A 32 14.48 7.93 0.10
C GLY A 32 13.54 9.10 0.28
N ALA A 33 13.53 10.02 -0.69
CA ALA A 33 12.60 11.14 -0.71
C ALA A 33 11.14 10.64 -0.79
N ALA A 34 10.22 11.38 -0.17
CA ALA A 34 8.80 11.11 -0.31
C ALA A 34 8.38 11.29 -1.79
N PRO A 35 7.60 10.35 -2.36
CA PRO A 35 7.09 10.51 -3.72
C PRO A 35 6.25 11.77 -3.84
N GLY A 36 6.32 12.45 -4.98
CA GLY A 36 5.51 13.62 -5.24
C GLY A 36 4.01 13.32 -5.08
N LEU A 37 3.23 14.33 -4.67
CA LEU A 37 1.79 14.16 -4.41
C LEU A 37 1.04 13.62 -5.63
N VAL A 38 1.35 14.14 -6.83
CA VAL A 38 0.72 13.70 -8.09
C VAL A 38 0.94 12.19 -8.31
N ARG A 39 2.16 11.68 -8.08
CA ARG A 39 2.45 10.25 -8.21
C ARG A 39 1.68 9.40 -7.19
N ARG A 40 1.51 9.89 -5.97
CA ARG A 40 0.72 9.19 -4.94
C ARG A 40 -0.75 9.16 -5.29
N LEU A 41 -1.30 10.27 -5.83
CA LEU A 41 -2.68 10.31 -6.31
C LEU A 41 -2.88 9.43 -7.54
N ALA A 42 -1.94 9.42 -8.48
CA ALA A 42 -1.99 8.54 -9.64
C ALA A 42 -1.96 7.05 -9.23
N ALA A 43 -1.08 6.69 -8.29
CA ALA A 43 -1.06 5.34 -7.73
C ALA A 43 -2.37 4.99 -7.02
N PHE A 44 -2.98 5.93 -6.29
CA PHE A 44 -4.28 5.74 -5.64
C PHE A 44 -5.41 5.51 -6.65
N VAL A 45 -5.46 6.30 -7.73
CA VAL A 45 -6.44 6.10 -8.81
C VAL A 45 -6.25 4.75 -9.49
N TYR A 46 -5.00 4.39 -9.81
CA TYR A 46 -4.68 3.10 -10.40
C TYR A 46 -5.05 1.93 -9.48
N GLU A 47 -4.80 2.06 -8.18
CA GLU A 47 -5.25 1.09 -7.17
C GLU A 47 -6.78 0.95 -7.17
N GLY A 48 -7.51 2.06 -7.27
CA GLY A 48 -8.97 2.06 -7.36
C GLY A 48 -9.48 1.26 -8.56
N VAL A 49 -8.84 1.37 -9.72
CA VAL A 49 -9.18 0.57 -10.92
C VAL A 49 -8.93 -0.91 -10.67
N LEU A 50 -7.80 -1.28 -10.06
CA LEU A 50 -7.51 -2.67 -9.71
C LEU A 50 -8.50 -3.22 -8.67
N LEU A 51 -8.80 -2.44 -7.65
CA LEU A 51 -9.76 -2.82 -6.61
C LEU A 51 -11.19 -2.92 -7.13
N PHE A 52 -11.54 -2.20 -8.20
CA PHE A 52 -12.82 -2.40 -8.87
C PHE A 52 -12.94 -3.84 -9.39
N GLY A 53 -11.91 -4.38 -10.04
CA GLY A 53 -11.88 -5.78 -10.48
C GLY A 53 -11.99 -6.75 -9.29
N VAL A 54 -11.24 -6.49 -8.22
CA VAL A 54 -11.33 -7.28 -6.98
C VAL A 54 -12.75 -7.24 -6.40
N THR A 55 -13.39 -6.07 -6.39
CA THR A 55 -14.78 -5.89 -5.90
C THR A 55 -15.77 -6.69 -6.73
N MET A 56 -15.61 -6.71 -8.06
CA MET A 56 -16.50 -7.49 -8.94
C MET A 56 -16.39 -8.99 -8.63
N ILE A 57 -15.19 -9.51 -8.56
CA ILE A 57 -14.95 -10.93 -8.26
C ILE A 57 -15.44 -11.29 -6.84
N ALA A 58 -15.05 -10.50 -5.85
CA ALA A 58 -15.45 -10.72 -4.46
C ALA A 58 -16.97 -10.62 -4.27
N GLY A 59 -17.61 -9.65 -4.93
CA GLY A 59 -19.07 -9.49 -4.92
C GLY A 59 -19.79 -10.70 -5.53
N LEU A 60 -19.28 -11.22 -6.65
CA LEU A 60 -19.81 -12.43 -7.28
C LEU A 60 -19.68 -13.65 -6.36
N VAL A 61 -18.51 -13.84 -5.74
CA VAL A 61 -18.28 -14.92 -4.77
C VAL A 61 -19.23 -14.78 -3.57
N TYR A 62 -19.37 -13.58 -3.02
CA TYR A 62 -20.29 -13.34 -1.90
C TYR A 62 -21.74 -13.64 -2.26
N ALA A 63 -22.20 -13.19 -3.43
CA ALA A 63 -23.56 -13.45 -3.92
C ALA A 63 -23.82 -14.95 -4.10
N GLY A 64 -22.84 -15.69 -4.64
CA GLY A 64 -22.93 -17.13 -4.80
C GLY A 64 -22.99 -17.88 -3.47
N LEU A 65 -22.16 -17.48 -2.49
CA LEU A 65 -22.12 -18.12 -1.17
C LEU A 65 -23.37 -17.83 -0.33
N THR A 66 -23.95 -16.63 -0.46
CA THR A 66 -25.11 -16.19 0.33
C THR A 66 -26.43 -16.41 -0.41
N GLN A 67 -26.39 -16.92 -1.65
CA GLN A 67 -27.55 -17.11 -2.53
C GLN A 67 -28.45 -15.86 -2.65
N GLN A 68 -27.85 -14.70 -2.57
CA GLN A 68 -28.57 -13.43 -2.65
C GLN A 68 -29.07 -13.17 -4.07
N ARG A 69 -30.39 -13.06 -4.20
CA ARG A 69 -31.04 -12.73 -5.47
C ARG A 69 -31.19 -11.24 -5.74
N HIS A 70 -30.98 -10.41 -4.71
CA HIS A 70 -31.07 -8.95 -4.80
C HIS A 70 -29.89 -8.26 -4.14
N ALA A 71 -29.21 -7.37 -4.86
CA ALA A 71 -28.00 -6.65 -4.42
C ALA A 71 -28.19 -5.78 -3.15
N LEU A 72 -29.44 -5.46 -2.79
CA LEU A 72 -29.75 -4.66 -1.59
C LEU A 72 -29.95 -5.49 -0.33
N GLN A 73 -30.21 -6.79 -0.46
CA GLN A 73 -30.29 -7.69 0.69
C GLN A 73 -28.89 -8.01 1.17
N GLY A 74 -28.63 -7.84 2.50
CA GLY A 74 -27.31 -8.15 3.07
C GLY A 74 -26.21 -7.12 2.78
N ARG A 75 -26.55 -5.88 2.43
CA ARG A 75 -25.59 -4.81 2.13
C ARG A 75 -24.50 -4.66 3.20
N VAL A 76 -24.86 -4.75 4.48
CA VAL A 76 -23.90 -4.66 5.59
C VAL A 76 -22.94 -5.83 5.56
N GLY A 77 -23.43 -7.05 5.33
CA GLY A 77 -22.58 -8.25 5.19
C GLY A 77 -21.63 -8.15 4.01
N LEU A 78 -22.09 -7.69 2.85
CA LEU A 78 -21.23 -7.45 1.68
C LEU A 78 -20.16 -6.40 1.98
N MET A 79 -20.51 -5.29 2.65
CA MET A 79 -19.54 -4.26 3.03
C MET A 79 -18.47 -4.81 3.99
N ALA A 80 -18.87 -5.60 5.01
CA ALA A 80 -17.95 -6.23 5.93
C ALA A 80 -17.03 -7.24 5.21
N PHE A 81 -17.59 -8.03 4.30
CA PHE A 81 -16.83 -8.97 3.47
C PHE A 81 -15.79 -8.25 2.61
N LEU A 82 -16.18 -7.21 1.87
CA LEU A 82 -15.27 -6.42 1.05
C LEU A 82 -14.21 -5.72 1.90
N PHE A 83 -14.58 -5.20 3.07
CA PHE A 83 -13.61 -4.65 4.01
C PHE A 83 -12.54 -5.69 4.39
N GLY A 84 -12.94 -6.93 4.69
CA GLY A 84 -12.01 -8.02 4.96
C GLY A 84 -11.13 -8.39 3.76
N VAL A 85 -11.71 -8.47 2.55
CA VAL A 85 -10.97 -8.75 1.31
C VAL A 85 -9.92 -7.67 1.01
N PHE A 86 -10.29 -6.40 1.13
CA PHE A 86 -9.34 -5.30 0.96
C PHE A 86 -8.27 -5.29 2.05
N GLY A 87 -8.64 -5.58 3.30
CA GLY A 87 -7.70 -5.73 4.39
C GLY A 87 -6.66 -6.80 4.11
N LEU A 88 -7.11 -7.99 3.66
CA LEU A 88 -6.21 -9.08 3.27
C LEU A 88 -5.28 -8.65 2.13
N TYR A 89 -5.82 -8.01 1.08
CA TYR A 89 -5.05 -7.50 -0.05
C TYR A 89 -3.95 -6.53 0.41
N PHE A 90 -4.31 -5.46 1.09
CA PHE A 90 -3.35 -4.43 1.49
C PHE A 90 -2.34 -4.94 2.51
N VAL A 91 -2.78 -5.66 3.54
CA VAL A 91 -1.89 -6.20 4.58
C VAL A 91 -0.90 -7.19 3.98
N TRP A 92 -1.36 -8.05 3.07
CA TRP A 92 -0.48 -8.98 2.37
C TRP A 92 0.61 -8.24 1.59
N PHE A 93 0.24 -7.35 0.68
CA PHE A 93 1.19 -6.65 -0.18
C PHE A 93 2.16 -5.76 0.60
N TRP A 94 1.68 -5.04 1.62
CA TRP A 94 2.53 -4.17 2.42
C TRP A 94 3.50 -4.93 3.32
N SER A 95 3.12 -6.11 3.81
CA SER A 95 4.01 -6.93 4.66
C SER A 95 4.97 -7.81 3.86
N HIS A 96 4.67 -8.15 2.60
CA HIS A 96 5.50 -9.04 1.76
C HIS A 96 6.31 -8.31 0.68
N GLY A 97 6.55 -7.06 0.81
CA GLY A 97 7.38 -6.33 -0.16
C GLY A 97 7.20 -4.83 -0.10
N GLY A 98 6.21 -4.37 0.68
CA GLY A 98 5.93 -2.95 0.85
C GLY A 98 5.31 -2.28 -0.38
N GLN A 99 4.81 -3.05 -1.35
CA GLN A 99 4.31 -2.51 -2.61
C GLN A 99 3.08 -3.28 -3.10
N THR A 100 1.96 -2.59 -3.32
CA THR A 100 0.85 -3.12 -4.12
C THR A 100 1.22 -3.13 -5.61
N VAL A 101 0.35 -3.68 -6.45
CA VAL A 101 0.56 -3.68 -7.90
C VAL A 101 0.64 -2.26 -8.46
N ALA A 102 -0.27 -1.39 -8.03
CA ALA A 102 -0.24 0.03 -8.38
C ALA A 102 1.05 0.71 -7.90
N MET A 103 1.44 0.49 -6.65
CA MET A 103 2.67 1.07 -6.09
C MET A 103 3.92 0.64 -6.85
N LYS A 104 3.99 -0.60 -7.36
CA LYS A 104 5.09 -1.06 -8.22
C LYS A 104 5.14 -0.29 -9.53
N ALA A 105 4.00 -0.11 -10.20
CA ALA A 105 3.91 0.64 -11.46
C ALA A 105 4.38 2.10 -11.28
N TRP A 106 4.12 2.71 -10.12
CA TRP A 106 4.48 4.09 -9.83
C TRP A 106 5.80 4.23 -9.05
N HIS A 107 6.56 3.15 -8.86
CA HIS A 107 7.84 3.14 -8.14
C HIS A 107 7.72 3.71 -6.72
N ILE A 108 6.65 3.36 -6.03
CA ILE A 108 6.39 3.75 -4.65
C ILE A 108 6.56 2.52 -3.76
N ARG A 109 7.21 2.66 -2.61
CA ARG A 109 7.35 1.59 -1.63
C ARG A 109 7.00 2.08 -0.24
N LEU A 110 6.31 1.25 0.51
CA LEU A 110 6.01 1.45 1.92
C LEU A 110 7.11 0.81 2.77
N VAL A 111 7.66 1.59 3.68
CA VAL A 111 8.65 1.14 4.66
C VAL A 111 8.32 1.71 6.04
N THR A 112 8.95 1.20 7.07
CA THR A 112 8.90 1.84 8.40
C THR A 112 9.64 3.19 8.38
N ALA A 113 9.45 4.03 9.38
CA ALA A 113 10.18 5.28 9.52
C ALA A 113 11.72 5.06 9.52
N ALA A 114 12.18 3.91 10.02
CA ALA A 114 13.58 3.49 10.01
C ALA A 114 14.04 2.85 8.67
N GLY A 115 13.15 2.74 7.66
CA GLY A 115 13.48 2.14 6.36
C GLY A 115 13.37 0.61 6.31
N ALA A 116 12.99 -0.06 7.39
CA ALA A 116 12.81 -1.51 7.45
C ALA A 116 11.49 -1.96 6.82
N PRO A 117 11.33 -3.25 6.47
CA PRO A 117 10.06 -3.83 6.04
C PRO A 117 8.95 -3.62 7.07
N VAL A 118 7.72 -3.52 6.60
CA VAL A 118 6.54 -3.31 7.46
C VAL A 118 6.02 -4.65 7.96
N SER A 119 5.85 -4.79 9.28
CA SER A 119 5.24 -5.98 9.89
C SER A 119 3.74 -6.07 9.57
N ARG A 120 3.16 -7.29 9.64
CA ARG A 120 1.72 -7.50 9.42
C ARG A 120 0.86 -6.67 10.38
N ALA A 121 1.21 -6.63 11.66
CA ALA A 121 0.48 -5.85 12.65
C ALA A 121 0.45 -4.35 12.30
N ARG A 122 1.60 -3.79 11.88
CA ARG A 122 1.71 -2.39 11.47
C ARG A 122 0.96 -2.12 10.17
N ALA A 123 1.00 -3.07 9.21
CA ALA A 123 0.21 -2.98 7.97
C ALA A 123 -1.30 -3.02 8.25
N THR A 124 -1.76 -3.87 9.19
CA THR A 124 -3.16 -3.91 9.63
C THR A 124 -3.58 -2.60 10.29
N LEU A 125 -2.78 -2.10 11.23
CA LEU A 125 -3.06 -0.81 11.87
C LEU A 125 -3.16 0.32 10.83
N ARG A 126 -2.23 0.36 9.87
CA ARG A 126 -2.24 1.31 8.78
C ARG A 126 -3.50 1.21 7.92
N TYR A 127 -3.93 -0.02 7.60
CA TYR A 127 -5.18 -0.26 6.86
C TYR A 127 -6.39 0.28 7.63
N LEU A 128 -6.51 -0.04 8.91
CA LEU A 128 -7.61 0.45 9.75
C LEU A 128 -7.62 1.99 9.86
N LEU A 129 -6.45 2.59 10.11
CA LEU A 129 -6.34 4.04 10.22
C LEU A 129 -6.59 4.76 8.89
N SER A 130 -6.31 4.13 7.74
CA SER A 130 -6.61 4.74 6.44
C SER A 130 -8.11 4.94 6.20
N TRP A 131 -8.97 4.15 6.83
CA TRP A 131 -10.42 4.30 6.75
C TRP A 131 -10.94 5.51 7.53
N LEU A 132 -10.26 5.92 8.62
CA LEU A 132 -10.63 7.12 9.39
C LEU A 132 -10.60 8.39 8.54
N TRP A 133 -9.82 8.41 7.46
CA TRP A 133 -9.72 9.55 6.54
C TRP A 133 -10.74 9.51 5.41
N ILE A 134 -11.22 8.32 5.08
CA ILE A 134 -12.25 8.16 4.07
C ILE A 134 -13.63 8.42 4.68
N LEU A 135 -13.86 7.99 5.92
CA LEU A 135 -15.16 8.10 6.61
C LEU A 135 -15.72 9.51 6.78
N PRO A 136 -14.94 10.58 7.00
CA PRO A 136 -15.50 11.93 7.15
C PRO A 136 -16.27 12.42 5.91
N ALA A 137 -15.85 12.07 4.70
CA ALA A 137 -16.53 12.50 3.49
C ALA A 137 -17.93 11.87 3.33
N PRO A 138 -18.13 10.53 3.42
CA PRO A 138 -19.47 9.96 3.41
C PRO A 138 -20.30 10.36 4.65
N ALA A 139 -19.70 10.58 5.81
CA ALA A 139 -20.41 11.11 6.97
C ALA A 139 -20.94 12.52 6.71
N ALA A 140 -20.15 13.40 6.09
CA ALA A 140 -20.58 14.73 5.70
C ALA A 140 -21.71 14.69 4.65
N VAL A 141 -21.63 13.79 3.66
CA VAL A 141 -22.70 13.55 2.68
C VAL A 141 -24.00 13.16 3.38
N TYR A 142 -23.92 12.23 4.33
CA TYR A 142 -25.07 11.76 5.07
C TYR A 142 -25.67 12.87 5.97
N ALA A 143 -24.82 13.56 6.73
CA ALA A 143 -25.24 14.64 7.63
C ALA A 143 -25.86 15.85 6.90
N ALA A 144 -25.37 16.15 5.71
CA ALA A 144 -25.87 17.23 4.86
C ALA A 144 -27.10 16.82 3.99
N GLY A 145 -27.56 15.57 4.09
CA GLY A 145 -28.70 15.07 3.30
C GLY A 145 -28.46 15.15 1.80
N LEU A 146 -27.24 14.97 1.31
CA LEU A 146 -26.91 15.06 -0.10
C LEU A 146 -27.35 13.79 -0.83
N HIS A 147 -28.29 13.92 -1.77
CA HIS A 147 -28.81 12.78 -2.54
C HIS A 147 -28.41 12.79 -4.02
N GLY A 148 -27.91 13.92 -4.52
CA GLY A 148 -27.47 14.05 -5.92
C GLY A 148 -26.13 13.34 -6.18
N ARG A 149 -26.04 12.54 -7.27
CA ARG A 149 -24.80 11.83 -7.63
C ARG A 149 -23.60 12.77 -7.75
N GLY A 150 -23.80 13.96 -8.33
CA GLY A 150 -22.75 14.98 -8.47
C GLY A 150 -22.30 15.54 -7.11
N ALA A 151 -23.23 15.82 -6.20
CA ALA A 151 -22.93 16.33 -4.87
C ALA A 151 -22.14 15.29 -4.04
N ILE A 152 -22.55 14.02 -4.11
CA ILE A 152 -21.85 12.92 -3.45
C ILE A 152 -20.43 12.78 -4.01
N ALA A 153 -20.29 12.69 -5.34
CA ALA A 153 -18.98 12.57 -5.97
C ALA A 153 -18.09 13.79 -5.69
N GLY A 154 -18.63 15.00 -5.74
CA GLY A 154 -17.92 16.23 -5.42
C GLY A 154 -17.42 16.28 -3.97
N THR A 155 -18.25 15.91 -3.01
CA THR A 155 -17.87 15.85 -1.59
C THR A 155 -16.80 14.79 -1.32
N MET A 156 -16.92 13.61 -1.94
CA MET A 156 -15.90 12.56 -1.85
C MET A 156 -14.57 13.02 -2.43
N LEU A 157 -14.59 13.63 -3.62
CA LEU A 157 -13.40 14.16 -4.26
C LEU A 157 -12.76 15.29 -3.43
N ALA A 158 -13.57 16.23 -2.93
CA ALA A 158 -13.10 17.29 -2.05
C ALA A 158 -12.44 16.74 -0.78
N GLY A 159 -13.02 15.71 -0.15
CA GLY A 159 -12.43 15.04 1.00
C GLY A 159 -11.06 14.42 0.70
N VAL A 160 -10.94 13.71 -0.42
CA VAL A 160 -9.67 13.12 -0.86
C VAL A 160 -8.62 14.20 -1.13
N LEU A 161 -8.99 15.28 -1.82
CA LEU A 161 -8.07 16.38 -2.14
C LEU A 161 -7.68 17.16 -0.89
N ALA A 162 -8.61 17.44 0.03
CA ALA A 162 -8.32 18.08 1.31
C ALA A 162 -7.34 17.26 2.13
N TYR A 163 -7.58 15.95 2.24
CA TYR A 163 -6.66 15.05 2.94
C TYR A 163 -5.27 15.00 2.27
N ALA A 164 -5.23 14.94 0.95
CA ALA A 164 -3.98 14.97 0.21
C ALA A 164 -3.23 16.30 0.43
N ALA A 165 -3.95 17.43 0.48
CA ALA A 165 -3.37 18.75 0.77
C ALA A 165 -2.80 18.85 2.19
N LEU A 166 -3.48 18.25 3.19
CA LEU A 166 -3.01 18.20 4.57
C LEU A 166 -1.64 17.51 4.71
N SER A 167 -1.30 16.58 3.81
CA SER A 167 0.02 15.95 3.80
C SER A 167 1.15 16.93 3.50
N ARG A 168 0.86 18.08 2.87
CA ARG A 168 1.85 19.15 2.58
C ARG A 168 2.22 19.99 3.80
N LEU A 169 1.34 20.00 4.82
CA LEU A 169 1.59 20.75 6.06
C LEU A 169 2.63 20.05 6.96
N ARG A 170 2.95 18.80 6.65
CA ARG A 170 3.96 18.04 7.41
C ARG A 170 5.36 18.22 6.81
N PRO A 171 6.41 18.37 7.65
CA PRO A 171 7.79 18.48 7.18
C PRO A 171 8.24 17.26 6.35
N ASP A 172 7.78 16.06 6.74
CA ASP A 172 8.09 14.79 6.07
C ASP A 172 7.23 14.51 4.84
N ARG A 173 6.23 15.37 4.56
CA ARG A 173 5.27 15.25 3.44
C ARG A 173 4.57 13.89 3.37
N GLN A 174 4.49 13.17 4.50
CA GLN A 174 3.77 11.89 4.61
C GLN A 174 2.31 12.11 4.98
N PHE A 175 1.47 11.12 4.73
CA PHE A 175 0.09 11.14 5.19
C PHE A 175 0.03 10.95 6.72
N TRP A 176 -0.99 11.48 7.36
CA TRP A 176 -1.15 11.39 8.81
C TRP A 176 -1.21 9.95 9.32
N HIS A 177 -1.96 9.08 8.64
CA HIS A 177 -2.03 7.67 9.01
C HIS A 177 -0.67 6.96 8.89
N ASP A 178 0.15 7.35 7.92
CA ASP A 178 1.51 6.83 7.78
C ASP A 178 2.38 7.22 8.98
N ALA A 179 2.29 8.49 9.40
CA ALA A 179 3.05 9.00 10.53
C ALA A 179 2.65 8.32 11.85
N VAL A 180 1.34 8.15 12.09
CA VAL A 180 0.83 7.49 13.30
C VAL A 180 1.28 6.02 13.36
N CYS A 181 1.32 5.32 12.20
CA CYS A 181 1.81 3.95 12.13
C CYS A 181 3.34 3.83 12.14
N GLY A 182 4.07 4.94 12.15
CA GLY A 182 5.53 4.94 11.99
C GLY A 182 5.97 4.31 10.67
N THR A 183 5.18 4.55 9.61
CA THR A 183 5.46 4.13 8.23
C THR A 183 5.68 5.34 7.33
N ARG A 184 6.26 5.14 6.17
CA ARG A 184 6.44 6.17 5.17
C ARG A 184 6.48 5.62 3.76
N LEU A 185 6.03 6.41 2.80
CA LEU A 185 6.17 6.13 1.39
C LEU A 185 7.49 6.71 0.87
N ILE A 186 8.23 5.93 0.12
CA ILE A 186 9.49 6.33 -0.52
C ILE A 186 9.45 6.12 -2.02
N ASP A 187 10.24 6.89 -2.76
CA ASP A 187 10.54 6.62 -4.17
C ASP A 187 11.49 5.42 -4.22
N TRP A 188 11.05 4.35 -4.89
CA TRP A 188 11.79 3.11 -4.99
C TRP A 188 11.94 2.68 -6.43
N ARG A 189 13.12 2.95 -6.99
CA ARG A 189 13.48 2.45 -8.33
C ARG A 189 14.51 1.34 -8.16
N PRO A 190 14.26 0.12 -8.65
CA PRO A 190 15.28 -0.93 -8.64
C PRO A 190 16.54 -0.43 -9.35
N ALA A 191 17.70 -0.68 -8.75
CA ALA A 191 18.97 -0.39 -9.40
C ALA A 191 19.02 -1.15 -10.74
N ARG A 192 19.35 -0.46 -11.83
CA ARG A 192 19.61 -1.15 -13.10
C ARG A 192 20.81 -2.08 -12.91
N PRO A 193 20.70 -3.36 -13.30
CA PRO A 193 21.88 -4.21 -13.30
C PRO A 193 22.97 -3.55 -14.17
N PRO A 194 24.23 -3.60 -13.75
CA PRO A 194 25.33 -3.08 -14.55
C PRO A 194 25.28 -3.73 -15.92
N LYS A 195 25.33 -2.93 -16.99
CA LYS A 195 25.42 -3.45 -18.36
C LYS A 195 26.64 -4.36 -18.40
N ALA A 196 26.45 -5.65 -18.68
CA ALA A 196 27.54 -6.55 -18.95
C ALA A 196 28.36 -5.89 -20.07
N LYS A 197 29.64 -5.56 -19.78
CA LYS A 197 30.58 -5.13 -20.83
C LYS A 197 30.66 -6.27 -21.81
N SER A 198 30.14 -6.09 -23.02
CA SER A 198 30.42 -7.00 -24.12
C SER A 198 31.94 -7.03 -24.30
N ARG A 199 32.54 -8.16 -23.95
CA ARG A 199 33.92 -8.42 -24.35
C ARG A 199 33.88 -8.60 -25.86
N GLY A 200 34.32 -7.55 -26.59
CA GLY A 200 34.69 -7.67 -28.00
C GLY A 200 36.03 -8.40 -28.12
#